data_9db62a04f372fd15eb47f13039a3f549
#
_entry.id   9db62a04f372fd15eb47f13039a3f549
#
_cell.length_a   1.000
_cell.length_b   1.000
_cell.length_c   1.000
_cell.angle_alpha   90.00
_cell.angle_beta   90.00
_cell.angle_gamma   90.00
#
_symmetry.space_group_name_H-M   'P 1'
#
loop_
_entity.id
_entity.type
_entity.pdbx_description
1 polymer ?
#
loop_
_entity_poly.entity_id
_entity_poly.type
_entity_poly.pdbx_seq_one_letter_code
_entity_poly.pdbx_strand_id
1 'polypeptide(L)'
;FPVPEVLRDAANIPPPVQPETEPQKVIPIILNGKDSAERMKEITDRLETGIQQLFDSDRYKAYLTTMAKFHNYSFNNTLLIAMQGGQLVAGFNKWRDQFGRNVLKGEKGIRIIAPTPYKKKVEEIKTDPETNAPVLDADGKAIIEEKEIRIPMFKVVSVFDVSQTSGKPLPQLAADLSGNVQQYEVFMEALRRASPVPMEIKPVARDTDGFF
;
A
#
# COMPACT_ATOMS: atom_id res chain seq x y z
N PHE A 1 -20.99 5.50 -47.96
CA PHE A 1 -21.90 6.01 -46.91
C PHE A 1 -21.20 7.14 -46.24
N PRO A 2 -21.78 8.37 -46.17
CA PRO A 2 -21.17 9.48 -45.42
C PRO A 2 -21.19 9.14 -43.93
N VAL A 3 -20.05 9.32 -43.26
CA VAL A 3 -19.91 9.19 -41.81
C VAL A 3 -20.76 10.30 -41.17
N PRO A 4 -21.69 9.99 -40.25
CA PRO A 4 -22.52 11.00 -39.59
C PRO A 4 -21.65 12.03 -38.87
N GLU A 5 -22.04 13.29 -38.94
CA GLU A 5 -21.33 14.45 -38.39
C GLU A 5 -21.07 14.35 -36.89
N VAL A 6 -21.86 13.56 -36.17
CA VAL A 6 -21.76 13.26 -34.73
C VAL A 6 -20.42 12.57 -34.35
N LEU A 7 -19.72 12.00 -35.29
CA LEU A 7 -18.41 11.32 -35.01
C LEU A 7 -17.22 12.28 -35.12
N ARG A 8 -17.40 13.51 -35.55
CA ARG A 8 -16.30 14.51 -35.64
C ARG A 8 -16.04 15.22 -34.31
N ASP A 9 -17.01 15.26 -33.40
CA ASP A 9 -16.86 15.90 -32.11
C ASP A 9 -16.25 14.99 -31.04
N ALA A 10 -16.11 13.69 -31.31
CA ALA A 10 -15.49 12.74 -30.37
C ALA A 10 -13.99 12.97 -30.14
N ALA A 11 -13.34 13.77 -30.99
CA ALA A 11 -11.93 14.12 -30.84
C ALA A 11 -11.65 15.24 -29.82
N ASN A 12 -12.71 15.89 -29.29
CA ASN A 12 -12.60 17.06 -28.43
C ASN A 12 -13.24 16.87 -27.04
N ILE A 13 -13.36 15.60 -26.59
CA ILE A 13 -13.75 15.35 -25.20
C ILE A 13 -12.51 15.64 -24.35
N PRO A 14 -12.57 16.66 -23.45
CA PRO A 14 -11.47 16.88 -22.53
C PRO A 14 -11.27 15.61 -21.70
N PRO A 15 -10.01 15.26 -21.39
CA PRO A 15 -9.74 14.08 -20.57
C PRO A 15 -10.57 14.21 -19.28
N PRO A 16 -11.09 13.08 -18.77
CA PRO A 16 -11.91 13.09 -17.56
C PRO A 16 -11.13 13.81 -16.47
N VAL A 17 -11.73 14.88 -15.96
CA VAL A 17 -11.21 15.62 -14.82
C VAL A 17 -11.13 14.63 -13.69
N GLN A 18 -9.91 14.12 -13.42
CA GLN A 18 -9.65 13.39 -12.19
C GLN A 18 -10.08 14.35 -11.07
N PRO A 19 -10.82 13.87 -10.07
CA PRO A 19 -11.06 14.73 -8.92
C PRO A 19 -9.66 15.11 -8.41
N GLU A 20 -9.30 16.37 -8.57
CA GLU A 20 -8.14 16.96 -7.92
C GLU A 20 -8.43 16.90 -6.42
N THR A 21 -8.16 15.76 -5.84
CA THR A 21 -7.97 15.68 -4.39
C THR A 21 -6.78 16.58 -4.15
N GLU A 22 -7.02 17.75 -3.57
CA GLU A 22 -5.95 18.63 -3.10
C GLU A 22 -4.88 17.75 -2.44
N PRO A 23 -3.59 17.94 -2.76
CA PRO A 23 -2.55 17.11 -2.20
C PRO A 23 -2.61 17.25 -0.68
N GLN A 24 -3.09 16.21 0.00
CA GLN A 24 -3.13 16.19 1.45
C GLN A 24 -1.68 16.37 1.91
N LYS A 25 -1.46 17.44 2.68
CA LYS A 25 -0.13 17.76 3.20
C LYS A 25 0.30 16.66 4.15
N VAL A 26 1.41 16.01 3.85
CA VAL A 26 2.04 15.05 4.77
C VAL A 26 2.44 15.75 6.05
N ILE A 27 1.99 15.22 7.20
CA ILE A 27 2.35 15.70 8.54
C ILE A 27 3.09 14.57 9.27
N PRO A 28 4.42 14.49 9.13
CA PRO A 28 5.20 13.42 9.72
C PRO A 28 5.16 13.45 11.25
N ILE A 29 5.11 12.27 11.87
CA ILE A 29 5.28 12.12 13.31
C ILE A 29 6.72 12.52 13.69
N ILE A 30 6.84 13.48 14.59
CA ILE A 30 8.13 13.88 15.14
C ILE A 30 8.41 12.99 16.34
N LEU A 31 9.55 12.32 16.31
CA LEU A 31 10.05 11.48 17.40
C LEU A 31 11.25 12.17 18.05
N ASN A 32 11.23 12.29 19.36
CA ASN A 32 12.26 12.99 20.15
C ASN A 32 13.22 12.02 20.83
N GLY A 33 12.93 10.71 20.80
CA GLY A 33 13.74 9.67 21.41
C GLY A 33 15.20 9.70 20.93
N LYS A 34 16.13 9.59 21.87
CA LYS A 34 17.57 9.66 21.61
C LYS A 34 18.07 8.40 20.92
N ASP A 35 17.53 7.25 21.29
CA ASP A 35 17.91 5.96 20.75
C ASP A 35 16.77 5.24 19.99
N SER A 36 17.05 4.04 19.48
CA SER A 36 16.08 3.26 18.72
C SER A 36 14.93 2.72 19.56
N ALA A 37 15.18 2.43 20.84
CA ALA A 37 14.18 1.87 21.74
C ALA A 37 13.18 2.96 22.16
N GLU A 38 13.67 4.15 22.51
CA GLU A 38 12.84 5.31 22.83
C GLU A 38 11.95 5.69 21.64
N ARG A 39 12.51 5.76 20.42
CA ARG A 39 11.73 6.07 19.21
C ARG A 39 10.70 4.99 18.90
N MET A 40 11.02 3.72 19.15
CA MET A 40 10.07 2.63 18.99
C MET A 40 8.92 2.77 19.98
N LYS A 41 9.19 3.09 21.23
CA LYS A 41 8.17 3.35 22.23
C LYS A 41 7.27 4.52 21.83
N GLU A 42 7.85 5.66 21.47
CA GLU A 42 7.07 6.84 21.04
C GLU A 42 6.14 6.54 19.86
N ILE A 43 6.61 5.79 18.84
CA ILE A 43 5.76 5.46 17.68
C ILE A 43 4.68 4.46 18.03
N THR A 44 4.94 3.54 18.97
CA THR A 44 3.95 2.60 19.48
C THR A 44 2.86 3.30 20.27
N ASP A 45 3.22 4.24 21.14
CA ASP A 45 2.27 5.05 21.89
C ASP A 45 1.37 5.87 20.94
N ARG A 46 1.94 6.42 19.86
CA ARG A 46 1.19 7.13 18.81
C ARG A 46 0.24 6.19 18.07
N LEU A 47 0.70 4.98 17.75
CA LEU A 47 -0.11 3.98 17.09
C LEU A 47 -1.30 3.56 17.97
N GLU A 48 -1.08 3.33 19.27
CA GLU A 48 -2.14 2.99 20.23
C GLU A 48 -3.21 4.10 20.29
N THR A 49 -2.78 5.36 20.40
CA THR A 49 -3.68 6.51 20.33
C THR A 49 -4.47 6.54 19.01
N GLY A 50 -3.80 6.23 17.88
CA GLY A 50 -4.45 6.17 16.57
C GLY A 50 -5.49 5.06 16.47
N ILE A 51 -5.22 3.89 17.06
CA ILE A 51 -6.19 2.78 17.12
C ILE A 51 -7.43 3.18 17.92
N GLN A 52 -7.26 3.81 19.08
CA GLN A 52 -8.38 4.30 19.88
C GLN A 52 -9.26 5.30 19.13
N GLN A 53 -8.65 6.17 18.32
CA GLN A 53 -9.35 7.16 17.52
C GLN A 53 -9.95 6.60 16.23
N LEU A 54 -9.60 5.38 15.84
CA LEU A 54 -10.09 4.75 14.60
C LEU A 54 -11.59 4.45 14.63
N PHE A 55 -12.19 4.34 15.82
CA PHE A 55 -13.63 4.10 15.99
C PHE A 55 -14.50 5.32 15.64
N ASP A 56 -13.90 6.48 15.40
CA ASP A 56 -14.58 7.62 14.78
C ASP A 56 -14.86 7.32 13.30
N SER A 57 -16.14 7.47 12.87
CA SER A 57 -16.62 7.04 11.56
C SER A 57 -15.86 7.66 10.38
N ASP A 58 -15.46 8.92 10.46
CA ASP A 58 -14.76 9.60 9.37
C ASP A 58 -13.30 9.16 9.27
N ARG A 59 -12.65 8.93 10.40
CA ARG A 59 -11.29 8.38 10.45
C ARG A 59 -11.24 6.94 9.97
N TYR A 60 -12.27 6.15 10.29
CA TYR A 60 -12.37 4.78 9.80
C TYR A 60 -12.51 4.71 8.28
N LYS A 61 -13.33 5.57 7.67
CA LYS A 61 -13.44 5.67 6.21
C LYS A 61 -12.12 6.08 5.56
N ALA A 62 -11.43 7.09 6.11
CA ALA A 62 -10.11 7.50 5.64
C ALA A 62 -9.08 6.37 5.73
N TYR A 63 -9.10 5.61 6.82
CA TYR A 63 -8.27 4.42 6.99
C TYR A 63 -8.57 3.34 5.93
N LEU A 64 -9.84 3.00 5.69
CA LEU A 64 -10.22 2.01 4.67
C LEU A 64 -9.77 2.43 3.27
N THR A 65 -9.92 3.71 2.93
CA THR A 65 -9.45 4.26 1.66
C THR A 65 -7.93 4.14 1.51
N THR A 66 -7.19 4.37 2.60
CA THR A 66 -5.73 4.20 2.62
C THR A 66 -5.37 2.72 2.50
N MET A 67 -6.04 1.83 3.25
CA MET A 67 -5.80 0.39 3.23
C MET A 67 -5.99 -0.21 1.82
N ALA A 68 -6.98 0.24 1.08
CA ALA A 68 -7.22 -0.19 -0.29
C ALA A 68 -6.05 0.10 -1.25
N LYS A 69 -5.22 1.09 -0.93
CA LYS A 69 -4.03 1.48 -1.73
C LYS A 69 -2.75 0.74 -1.32
N PHE A 70 -2.70 0.15 -0.12
CA PHE A 70 -1.48 -0.36 0.50
C PHE A 70 -1.53 -1.86 0.80
N HIS A 71 -1.50 -2.69 -0.24
CA HIS A 71 -1.55 -4.16 -0.09
C HIS A 71 -0.29 -4.78 0.55
N ASN A 72 0.84 -4.07 0.53
CA ASN A 72 2.14 -4.58 1.01
C ASN A 72 2.55 -4.08 2.39
N TYR A 73 1.69 -3.32 3.07
CA TYR A 73 1.94 -2.82 4.41
C TYR A 73 1.10 -3.56 5.45
N SER A 74 1.65 -3.77 6.65
CA SER A 74 0.89 -4.31 7.77
C SER A 74 -0.19 -3.32 8.22
N PHE A 75 -1.20 -3.81 8.94
CA PHE A 75 -2.24 -2.97 9.55
C PHE A 75 -1.65 -1.75 10.27
N ASN A 76 -0.68 -1.98 11.17
CA ASN A 76 -0.05 -0.93 11.95
C ASN A 76 0.62 0.14 11.07
N ASN A 77 1.33 -0.29 10.02
CA ASN A 77 1.99 0.64 9.12
C ASN A 77 0.98 1.39 8.23
N THR A 78 -0.08 0.74 7.78
CA THR A 78 -1.15 1.40 7.03
C THR A 78 -1.83 2.47 7.87
N LEU A 79 -2.08 2.20 9.15
CA LEU A 79 -2.63 3.19 10.08
C LEU A 79 -1.65 4.36 10.32
N LEU A 80 -0.36 4.07 10.55
CA LEU A 80 0.66 5.10 10.68
C LEU A 80 0.76 5.99 9.43
N ILE A 81 0.67 5.41 8.23
CA ILE A 81 0.67 6.14 6.96
C ILE A 81 -0.57 7.05 6.88
N ALA A 82 -1.75 6.50 7.16
CA ALA A 82 -3.01 7.26 7.13
C ALA A 82 -3.01 8.43 8.11
N MET A 83 -2.54 8.23 9.34
CA MET A 83 -2.43 9.27 10.37
C MET A 83 -1.52 10.42 9.95
N GLN A 84 -0.56 10.17 9.08
CA GLN A 84 0.40 11.16 8.59
C GLN A 84 0.03 11.72 7.20
N GLY A 85 -1.16 11.38 6.68
CA GLY A 85 -1.69 11.89 5.41
C GLY A 85 -1.04 11.28 4.16
N GLY A 86 -0.37 10.12 4.28
CA GLY A 86 0.25 9.43 3.13
C GLY A 86 -0.80 8.80 2.22
N GLN A 87 -0.65 8.99 0.91
CA GLN A 87 -1.53 8.43 -0.11
C GLN A 87 -0.87 7.36 -0.96
N LEU A 88 0.37 7.56 -1.37
CA LEU A 88 1.18 6.60 -2.12
C LEU A 88 2.62 6.73 -1.66
N VAL A 89 3.06 5.79 -0.83
CA VAL A 89 4.35 5.88 -0.17
C VAL A 89 5.33 4.80 -0.60
N ALA A 90 6.60 5.17 -0.65
CA ALA A 90 7.70 4.23 -0.88
C ALA A 90 8.98 4.72 -0.16
N GLY A 91 9.92 3.80 0.02
CA GLY A 91 11.25 4.12 0.54
C GLY A 91 12.04 4.98 -0.44
N PHE A 92 12.99 5.75 0.08
CA PHE A 92 13.85 6.68 -0.69
C PHE A 92 14.49 6.02 -1.92
N ASN A 93 15.14 4.88 -1.74
CA ASN A 93 15.78 4.15 -2.85
C ASN A 93 14.76 3.63 -3.85
N LYS A 94 13.59 3.19 -3.40
CA LYS A 94 12.54 2.70 -4.30
C LYS A 94 12.00 3.81 -5.20
N TRP A 95 11.84 5.02 -4.68
CA TRP A 95 11.47 6.19 -5.48
C TRP A 95 12.50 6.44 -6.59
N ARG A 96 13.80 6.44 -6.25
CA ARG A 96 14.89 6.69 -7.20
C ARG A 96 15.03 5.56 -8.22
N ASP A 97 15.13 4.31 -7.75
CA ASP A 97 15.61 3.19 -8.58
C ASP A 97 14.50 2.53 -9.40
N GLN A 98 13.26 2.49 -8.86
CA GLN A 98 12.14 1.86 -9.55
C GLN A 98 11.21 2.85 -10.24
N PHE A 99 10.97 4.01 -9.63
CA PHE A 99 10.03 5.00 -10.16
C PHE A 99 10.73 6.16 -10.91
N GLY A 100 12.04 6.27 -10.86
CA GLY A 100 12.79 7.38 -11.49
C GLY A 100 12.39 8.74 -10.90
N ARG A 101 12.05 8.77 -9.61
CA ARG A 101 11.65 9.96 -8.87
C ARG A 101 12.61 10.24 -7.72
N ASN A 102 12.80 11.50 -7.41
CA ASN A 102 13.66 11.93 -6.32
C ASN A 102 12.85 12.61 -5.23
N VAL A 103 13.16 12.29 -3.97
CA VAL A 103 12.57 12.98 -2.83
C VAL A 103 13.07 14.42 -2.82
N LEU A 104 12.15 15.36 -2.61
CA LEU A 104 12.46 16.79 -2.57
C LEU A 104 13.34 17.12 -1.37
N LYS A 105 14.25 18.09 -1.57
CA LYS A 105 15.16 18.52 -0.51
C LYS A 105 14.40 19.14 0.67
N GLY A 106 14.71 18.67 1.88
CA GLY A 106 14.09 19.19 3.11
C GLY A 106 12.83 18.44 3.54
N GLU A 107 12.31 17.53 2.72
CA GLU A 107 11.13 16.73 3.08
C GLU A 107 11.40 15.81 4.27
N LYS A 108 10.44 15.76 5.18
CA LYS A 108 10.45 14.84 6.33
C LYS A 108 9.57 13.65 6.01
N GLY A 109 10.17 12.45 6.02
CA GLY A 109 9.44 11.22 5.69
C GLY A 109 8.44 10.81 6.75
N ILE A 110 7.41 10.10 6.29
CA ILE A 110 6.42 9.40 7.08
C ILE A 110 7.11 8.30 7.89
N ARG A 111 6.82 8.21 9.18
CA ARG A 111 7.43 7.24 10.10
C ARG A 111 6.62 5.95 10.11
N ILE A 112 7.30 4.84 9.85
CA ILE A 112 6.72 3.49 9.91
C ILE A 112 7.66 2.54 10.66
N ILE A 113 7.16 1.35 11.00
CA ILE A 113 7.91 0.30 11.68
C ILE A 113 8.35 -0.74 10.63
N ALA A 114 9.66 -0.96 10.51
CA ALA A 114 10.18 -1.94 9.57
C ALA A 114 10.97 -3.06 10.28
N PRO A 115 10.84 -4.31 9.82
CA PRO A 115 11.65 -5.41 10.33
C PRO A 115 13.11 -5.22 9.93
N THR A 116 14.01 -5.41 10.90
CA THR A 116 15.46 -5.33 10.70
C THR A 116 16.13 -6.50 11.42
N PRO A 117 15.81 -7.75 11.02
CA PRO A 117 16.38 -8.91 11.68
C PRO A 117 17.91 -8.91 11.55
N TYR A 118 18.59 -9.28 12.59
CA TYR A 118 20.02 -9.49 12.55
C TYR A 118 20.37 -10.94 12.82
N LYS A 119 21.50 -11.38 12.29
CA LYS A 119 22.02 -12.71 12.46
C LYS A 119 22.94 -12.73 13.67
N LYS A 120 22.77 -13.70 14.53
CA LYS A 120 23.64 -13.95 15.68
C LYS A 120 24.11 -15.39 15.62
N LYS A 121 25.40 -15.57 15.77
CA LYS A 121 25.98 -16.90 15.99
C LYS A 121 25.79 -17.28 17.47
N VAL A 122 25.24 -18.45 17.70
CA VAL A 122 25.06 -19.04 19.02
C VAL A 122 25.73 -20.42 19.02
N GLU A 123 26.33 -20.76 20.13
CA GLU A 123 26.86 -22.09 20.35
C GLU A 123 25.74 -22.97 20.91
N GLU A 124 25.44 -24.06 20.22
CA GLU A 124 24.47 -25.05 20.66
C GLU A 124 25.15 -26.44 20.71
N ILE A 125 24.70 -27.29 21.62
CA ILE A 125 25.12 -28.68 21.64
C ILE A 125 24.54 -29.34 20.39
N LYS A 126 25.42 -29.96 19.59
CA LYS A 126 25.01 -30.73 18.44
C LYS A 126 24.15 -31.91 18.87
N THR A 127 22.93 -31.98 18.36
CA THR A 127 21.98 -33.04 18.64
C THR A 127 21.75 -33.90 17.41
N ASP A 128 21.57 -35.19 17.62
CA ASP A 128 21.15 -36.12 16.58
C ASP A 128 19.71 -35.80 16.15
N PRO A 129 19.45 -35.65 14.85
CA PRO A 129 18.12 -35.19 14.35
C PRO A 129 16.99 -36.22 14.56
N GLU A 130 17.31 -37.51 14.77
CA GLU A 130 16.29 -38.56 14.95
C GLU A 130 15.97 -38.77 16.43
N THR A 131 17.02 -38.73 17.31
CA THR A 131 16.87 -39.03 18.71
C THR A 131 16.82 -37.82 19.63
N ASN A 132 17.17 -36.63 19.11
CA ASN A 132 17.39 -35.39 19.87
C ASN A 132 18.44 -35.54 21.00
N ALA A 133 19.25 -36.61 20.98
CA ALA A 133 20.29 -36.81 21.96
C ALA A 133 21.55 -36.01 21.61
N PRO A 134 22.34 -35.54 22.60
CA PRO A 134 23.61 -34.89 22.35
C PRO A 134 24.59 -35.82 21.61
N VAL A 135 25.21 -35.31 20.55
CA VAL A 135 26.31 -36.02 19.89
C VAL A 135 27.57 -35.82 20.73
N LEU A 136 28.20 -36.93 21.14
CA LEU A 136 29.40 -36.92 21.94
C LEU A 136 30.65 -37.12 21.07
N ASP A 137 31.75 -36.50 21.46
CA ASP A 137 33.07 -36.78 20.88
C ASP A 137 33.69 -38.12 21.42
N ALA A 138 34.92 -38.43 20.98
CA ALA A 138 35.61 -39.64 21.41
C ALA A 138 35.91 -39.71 22.92
N ASP A 139 35.92 -38.55 23.60
CA ASP A 139 36.13 -38.41 25.04
C ASP A 139 34.83 -38.35 25.84
N GLY A 140 33.68 -38.53 25.18
CA GLY A 140 32.37 -38.52 25.83
C GLY A 140 31.83 -37.12 26.15
N LYS A 141 32.42 -36.07 25.57
CA LYS A 141 31.95 -34.70 25.74
C LYS A 141 30.98 -34.31 24.60
N ALA A 142 29.99 -33.49 24.93
CA ALA A 142 29.06 -32.99 23.93
C ALA A 142 29.77 -32.08 22.90
N ILE A 143 29.57 -32.37 21.62
CA ILE A 143 30.10 -31.56 20.54
C ILE A 143 29.30 -30.27 20.49
N ILE A 144 29.99 -29.12 20.47
CA ILE A 144 29.40 -27.81 20.32
C ILE A 144 29.51 -27.41 18.85
N GLU A 145 28.42 -26.94 18.26
CA GLU A 145 28.38 -26.37 16.90
C GLU A 145 27.91 -24.91 16.93
N GLU A 146 28.51 -24.09 16.05
CA GLU A 146 28.02 -22.74 15.83
C GLU A 146 26.80 -22.78 14.91
N LYS A 147 25.68 -22.26 15.40
CA LYS A 147 24.46 -22.10 14.61
C LYS A 147 24.11 -20.61 14.43
N GLU A 148 23.85 -20.24 13.19
CA GLU A 148 23.39 -18.89 12.91
C GLU A 148 21.87 -18.79 13.12
N ILE A 149 21.46 -18.06 14.14
CA ILE A 149 20.05 -17.76 14.38
C ILE A 149 19.71 -16.35 13.90
N ARG A 150 18.50 -16.18 13.39
CA ARG A 150 17.97 -14.90 12.97
C ARG A 150 17.07 -14.34 14.07
N ILE A 151 17.52 -13.28 14.74
CA ILE A 151 16.76 -12.61 15.80
C ILE A 151 15.90 -11.52 15.16
N PRO A 152 14.55 -11.59 15.31
CA PRO A 152 13.67 -10.56 14.83
C PRO A 152 13.91 -9.26 15.60
N MET A 153 14.11 -8.17 14.86
CA MET A 153 14.17 -6.83 15.39
C MET A 153 13.35 -5.89 14.51
N PHE A 154 12.88 -4.80 15.09
CA PHE A 154 12.13 -3.76 14.40
C PHE A 154 12.76 -2.40 14.70
N LYS A 155 12.69 -1.51 13.73
CA LYS A 155 13.10 -0.12 13.92
C LYS A 155 12.17 0.84 13.18
N VAL A 156 12.15 2.08 13.63
CA VAL A 156 11.45 3.16 12.93
C VAL A 156 12.26 3.56 11.71
N VAL A 157 11.60 3.57 10.55
CA VAL A 157 12.18 4.02 9.27
C VAL A 157 11.30 5.11 8.67
N SER A 158 11.84 5.79 7.65
CA SER A 158 11.12 6.81 6.90
C SER A 158 10.77 6.29 5.51
N VAL A 159 9.52 6.52 5.11
CA VAL A 159 9.06 6.43 3.73
C VAL A 159 8.57 7.80 3.29
N PHE A 160 8.42 8.01 2.00
CA PHE A 160 8.03 9.31 1.44
C PHE A 160 6.81 9.13 0.57
N ASP A 161 5.88 10.06 0.67
CA ASP A 161 4.71 10.11 -0.18
C ASP A 161 5.06 10.63 -1.59
N VAL A 162 4.26 10.30 -2.57
CA VAL A 162 4.42 10.77 -3.95
C VAL A 162 4.47 12.29 -4.04
N SER A 163 3.69 13.00 -3.22
CA SER A 163 3.66 14.47 -3.14
C SER A 163 4.98 15.07 -2.68
N GLN A 164 5.80 14.29 -1.96
CA GLN A 164 7.14 14.68 -1.50
C GLN A 164 8.25 14.36 -2.53
N THR A 165 7.86 13.96 -3.74
CA THR A 165 8.81 13.53 -4.78
C THR A 165 8.60 14.26 -6.09
N SER A 166 9.65 14.39 -6.89
CA SER A 166 9.60 14.90 -8.26
C SER A 166 10.29 13.92 -9.22
N GLY A 167 9.92 13.94 -10.49
CA GLY A 167 10.51 13.08 -11.51
C GLY A 167 9.48 12.54 -12.50
N LYS A 168 9.71 11.33 -13.00
CA LYS A 168 8.84 10.71 -14.01
C LYS A 168 7.40 10.57 -13.51
N PRO A 169 6.39 10.73 -14.38
CA PRO A 169 5.01 10.41 -14.04
C PRO A 169 4.91 8.94 -13.62
N LEU A 170 4.05 8.67 -12.65
CA LEU A 170 3.79 7.28 -12.25
C LEU A 170 2.98 6.57 -13.33
N PRO A 171 3.18 5.24 -13.51
CA PRO A 171 2.30 4.45 -14.34
C PRO A 171 0.86 4.62 -13.86
N GLN A 172 -0.01 5.04 -14.75
CA GLN A 172 -1.43 5.03 -14.44
C GLN A 172 -1.90 3.57 -14.51
N LEU A 173 -2.56 3.09 -13.46
CA LEU A 173 -3.43 1.94 -13.57
C LEU A 173 -4.44 2.26 -14.68
N ALA A 174 -4.75 1.27 -15.52
CA ALA A 174 -5.60 1.44 -16.70
C ALA A 174 -6.68 2.48 -16.45
N ALA A 175 -6.73 3.50 -17.30
CA ALA A 175 -7.82 4.47 -17.26
C ALA A 175 -9.13 3.69 -17.38
N ASP A 176 -10.13 4.06 -16.59
CA ASP A 176 -11.49 3.56 -16.80
C ASP A 176 -11.79 3.66 -18.29
N LEU A 177 -12.27 2.58 -18.87
CA LEU A 177 -12.65 2.54 -20.28
C LEU A 177 -13.76 3.57 -20.48
N SER A 178 -13.39 4.81 -20.69
CA SER A 178 -14.29 5.88 -21.06
C SER A 178 -14.32 5.96 -22.59
N GLY A 179 -15.37 5.45 -23.18
CA GLY A 179 -15.55 5.51 -24.64
C GLY A 179 -16.85 4.82 -25.07
N ASN A 180 -17.41 5.26 -26.17
CA ASN A 180 -18.52 4.57 -26.79
C ASN A 180 -18.02 3.28 -27.40
N VAL A 181 -18.56 2.15 -26.94
CA VAL A 181 -18.35 0.85 -27.56
C VAL A 181 -18.96 0.92 -28.97
N GLN A 182 -18.15 0.66 -30.00
CA GLN A 182 -18.67 0.57 -31.36
C GLN A 182 -19.83 -0.44 -31.41
N GLN A 183 -20.96 -0.01 -32.01
CA GLN A 183 -22.19 -0.82 -32.08
C GLN A 183 -22.90 -1.07 -30.73
N TYR A 184 -22.64 -0.23 -29.70
CA TYR A 184 -23.30 -0.38 -28.40
C TYR A 184 -24.82 -0.47 -28.50
N GLU A 185 -25.46 0.38 -29.31
CA GLU A 185 -26.91 0.37 -29.52
C GLU A 185 -27.41 -0.94 -30.15
N VAL A 186 -26.66 -1.46 -31.13
CA VAL A 186 -27.00 -2.74 -31.77
C VAL A 186 -26.90 -3.90 -30.77
N PHE A 187 -25.84 -3.88 -29.96
CA PHE A 187 -25.64 -4.87 -28.90
C PHE A 187 -26.75 -4.78 -27.82
N MET A 188 -27.08 -3.58 -27.36
CA MET A 188 -28.13 -3.37 -26.38
C MET A 188 -29.51 -3.76 -26.90
N GLU A 189 -29.80 -3.52 -28.17
CA GLU A 189 -31.05 -3.97 -28.77
C GLU A 189 -31.12 -5.49 -28.89
N ALA A 190 -30.02 -6.14 -29.25
CA ALA A 190 -29.93 -7.60 -29.26
C ALA A 190 -30.15 -8.19 -27.86
N LEU A 191 -29.56 -7.59 -26.82
CA LEU A 191 -29.77 -7.99 -25.43
C LEU A 191 -31.23 -7.82 -25.00
N ARG A 192 -31.88 -6.70 -25.34
CA ARG A 192 -33.30 -6.47 -25.02
C ARG A 192 -34.21 -7.50 -25.66
N ARG A 193 -33.91 -7.90 -26.90
CA ARG A 193 -34.66 -8.94 -27.61
C ARG A 193 -34.44 -10.33 -27.05
N ALA A 194 -33.23 -10.62 -26.57
CA ALA A 194 -32.88 -11.92 -26.01
C ALA A 194 -33.29 -12.07 -24.52
N SER A 195 -33.49 -10.99 -23.82
CA SER A 195 -33.84 -11.00 -22.40
C SER A 195 -35.27 -11.45 -22.16
N PRO A 196 -35.51 -12.46 -21.31
CA PRO A 196 -36.85 -12.87 -20.93
C PRO A 196 -37.54 -11.88 -19.97
N VAL A 197 -36.83 -10.87 -19.49
CA VAL A 197 -37.34 -9.85 -18.57
C VAL A 197 -37.08 -8.46 -19.14
N PRO A 198 -37.91 -7.44 -18.83
CA PRO A 198 -37.68 -6.05 -19.23
C PRO A 198 -36.31 -5.57 -18.72
N MET A 199 -35.54 -4.94 -19.60
CA MET A 199 -34.26 -4.34 -19.26
C MET A 199 -34.36 -2.82 -19.32
N GLU A 200 -33.98 -2.17 -18.22
CA GLU A 200 -33.89 -0.72 -18.12
C GLU A 200 -32.49 -0.29 -17.69
N ILE A 201 -31.96 0.73 -18.35
CA ILE A 201 -30.67 1.32 -17.97
C ILE A 201 -30.97 2.56 -17.16
N LYS A 202 -30.57 2.56 -15.90
CA LYS A 202 -30.71 3.70 -14.98
C LYS A 202 -29.35 4.11 -14.41
N PRO A 203 -29.16 5.40 -14.14
CA PRO A 203 -28.05 5.81 -13.30
C PRO A 203 -28.21 5.17 -11.92
N VAL A 204 -27.21 4.42 -11.49
CA VAL A 204 -27.15 3.82 -10.15
C VAL A 204 -26.11 4.55 -9.31
N ALA A 205 -26.17 4.38 -7.99
CA ALA A 205 -25.14 4.91 -7.10
C ALA A 205 -23.77 4.32 -7.47
N ARG A 206 -22.69 5.06 -7.19
CA ARG A 206 -21.32 4.68 -7.60
C ARG A 206 -20.82 3.34 -7.04
N ASP A 207 -21.46 2.83 -6.01
CA ASP A 207 -21.18 1.58 -5.32
C ASP A 207 -22.12 0.43 -5.72
N THR A 208 -22.93 0.63 -6.75
CA THR A 208 -23.91 -0.35 -7.22
C THR A 208 -23.58 -0.76 -8.64
N ASP A 209 -23.26 -2.04 -8.86
CA ASP A 209 -22.95 -2.59 -10.19
C ASP A 209 -24.21 -3.01 -10.97
N GLY A 210 -25.33 -3.18 -10.27
CA GLY A 210 -26.62 -3.54 -10.84
C GLY A 210 -27.60 -4.02 -9.79
N PHE A 211 -28.86 -4.13 -10.18
CA PHE A 211 -29.90 -4.73 -9.32
C PHE A 211 -30.92 -5.46 -10.18
N PHE A 212 -31.60 -6.41 -9.60
CA PHE A 212 -32.66 -7.22 -10.24
C PHE A 212 -34.03 -6.71 -9.82
#